data_b565c155b45bbea2ec55c117e1b451d8
#
_entry.id   b565c155b45bbea2ec55c117e1b451d8
#
_cell.length_a   1.000
_cell.length_b   1.000
_cell.length_c   1.000
_cell.angle_alpha   90.00
_cell.angle_beta   90.00
_cell.angle_gamma   90.00
#
_symmetry.space_group_name_H-M   'P 1'
#
loop_
_entity.id
_entity.type
_entity.pdbx_description
1 polymer ?
#
loop_
_entity_poly.entity_id
_entity_poly.type
_entity_poly.pdbx_seq_one_letter_code
_entity_poly.pdbx_strand_id
1 'polypeptide(L)'
;MSDKTDTEVIIGGKVFTLSGYESEEYLQKVASYINNKINEYNKVDSFKRLPLDMQNVLLQLNIADDYFKAKKQISILEDELQAKEKELYDLKHELIAAQIKMENTEKNSKNLQKKLDDNAKTIIKLETELSSTKES
;
A
#
# COMPACT_ATOMS: atom_id res chain seq x y z
N MET A 1 31.25 -2.70 10.73
CA MET A 1 31.46 -1.23 10.64
C MET A 1 31.66 -0.83 9.20
N SER A 2 30.87 0.11 8.73
CA SER A 2 31.15 0.71 7.42
C SER A 2 32.33 1.67 7.57
N ASP A 3 33.25 1.57 6.65
CA ASP A 3 34.41 2.46 6.63
C ASP A 3 33.98 3.85 6.15
N LYS A 4 34.66 4.84 6.70
CA LYS A 4 34.49 6.23 6.26
C LYS A 4 35.05 6.38 4.86
N THR A 5 34.26 6.90 3.93
CA THR A 5 34.68 7.10 2.54
C THR A 5 34.69 8.58 2.18
N ASP A 6 35.52 8.93 1.23
CA ASP A 6 35.60 10.26 0.64
C ASP A 6 34.92 10.21 -0.73
N THR A 7 33.99 11.11 -0.96
CA THR A 7 33.25 11.19 -2.21
C THR A 7 33.34 12.59 -2.77
N GLU A 8 33.70 12.72 -4.03
CA GLU A 8 33.67 13.99 -4.74
C GLU A 8 32.28 14.21 -5.36
N VAL A 9 31.70 15.36 -5.10
CA VAL A 9 30.43 15.79 -5.68
C VAL A 9 30.56 17.17 -6.31
N ILE A 10 29.79 17.43 -7.34
CA ILE A 10 29.74 18.76 -7.97
C ILE A 10 28.40 19.41 -7.56
N ILE A 11 28.49 20.52 -6.89
CA ILE A 11 27.32 21.31 -6.45
C ILE A 11 27.52 22.75 -6.89
N GLY A 12 26.59 23.26 -7.69
CA GLY A 12 26.65 24.62 -8.20
C GLY A 12 27.89 24.90 -9.07
N GLY A 13 28.39 23.88 -9.76
CA GLY A 13 29.56 23.98 -10.62
C GLY A 13 30.91 23.88 -9.88
N LYS A 14 30.89 23.67 -8.57
CA LYS A 14 32.09 23.51 -7.74
C LYS A 14 32.23 22.08 -7.25
N VAL A 15 33.47 21.59 -7.18
CA VAL A 15 33.79 20.26 -6.67
C VAL A 15 33.99 20.31 -5.16
N PHE A 16 33.31 19.43 -4.45
CA PHE A 16 33.44 19.27 -3.01
C PHE A 16 33.80 17.81 -2.70
N THR A 17 34.74 17.63 -1.79
CA THR A 17 35.05 16.30 -1.26
C THR A 17 34.36 16.12 0.08
N LEU A 18 33.41 15.18 0.14
CA LEU A 18 32.63 14.90 1.34
C LEU A 18 33.13 13.60 1.96
N SER A 19 33.43 13.64 3.25
CA SER A 19 33.87 12.48 4.02
C SER A 19 32.77 12.05 4.98
N GLY A 20 32.44 10.78 4.98
CA GLY A 20 31.40 10.26 5.86
C GLY A 20 31.10 8.80 5.63
N TYR A 21 30.01 8.35 6.20
CA TYR A 21 29.57 6.96 6.18
C TYR A 21 28.49 6.67 5.14
N GLU A 22 28.02 7.71 4.46
CA GLU A 22 27.03 7.57 3.41
C GLU A 22 27.66 7.02 2.13
N SER A 23 26.88 6.30 1.33
CA SER A 23 27.36 5.76 0.07
C SER A 23 27.60 6.86 -0.96
N GLU A 24 28.52 6.59 -1.89
CA GLU A 24 28.79 7.50 -3.01
C GLU A 24 27.51 7.73 -3.84
N GLU A 25 26.76 6.67 -4.11
CA GLU A 25 25.51 6.74 -4.85
C GLU A 25 24.50 7.68 -4.19
N TYR A 26 24.37 7.58 -2.87
CA TYR A 26 23.48 8.45 -2.09
C TYR A 26 23.92 9.91 -2.17
N LEU A 27 25.23 10.18 -1.98
CA LEU A 27 25.76 11.53 -2.02
C LEU A 27 25.61 12.16 -3.41
N GLN A 28 25.79 11.39 -4.48
CA GLN A 28 25.55 11.84 -5.84
C GLN A 28 24.08 12.19 -6.06
N LYS A 29 23.17 11.40 -5.51
CA LYS A 29 21.73 11.67 -5.56
C LYS A 29 21.35 12.96 -4.84
N VAL A 30 21.92 13.20 -3.67
CA VAL A 30 21.73 14.44 -2.90
C VAL A 30 22.25 15.64 -3.69
N ALA A 31 23.46 15.53 -4.25
CA ALA A 31 24.05 16.59 -5.08
C ALA A 31 23.20 16.89 -6.30
N SER A 32 22.69 15.88 -6.97
CA SER A 32 21.77 16.02 -8.11
C SER A 32 20.50 16.78 -7.74
N TYR A 33 19.91 16.48 -6.62
CA TYR A 33 18.72 17.18 -6.12
C TYR A 33 19.01 18.67 -5.93
N ILE A 34 20.13 19.01 -5.28
CA ILE A 34 20.54 20.39 -5.05
C ILE A 34 20.78 21.10 -6.39
N ASN A 35 21.50 20.46 -7.32
CA ASN A 35 21.78 21.03 -8.63
C ASN A 35 20.50 21.28 -9.44
N ASN A 36 19.53 20.40 -9.37
CA ASN A 36 18.25 20.59 -10.02
C ASN A 36 17.52 21.81 -9.46
N LYS A 37 17.57 22.01 -8.15
CA LYS A 37 17.00 23.20 -7.51
C LYS A 37 17.72 24.49 -7.98
N ILE A 38 19.04 24.48 -8.04
CA ILE A 38 19.82 25.61 -8.53
C ILE A 38 19.43 25.92 -9.98
N ASN A 39 19.30 24.91 -10.82
CA ASN A 39 18.94 25.08 -12.23
C ASN A 39 17.54 25.63 -12.39
N GLU A 40 16.58 25.21 -11.57
CA GLU A 40 15.22 25.78 -11.59
C GLU A 40 15.20 27.27 -11.26
N TYR A 41 15.92 27.65 -10.19
CA TYR A 41 16.00 29.05 -9.80
C TYR A 41 16.76 29.91 -10.82
N ASN A 42 17.77 29.35 -11.46
CA ASN A 42 18.54 30.05 -12.48
C ASN A 42 17.73 30.37 -13.76
N LYS A 43 16.58 29.81 -13.92
CA LYS A 43 15.64 30.15 -15.02
C LYS A 43 14.88 31.43 -14.74
N VAL A 44 14.91 31.93 -13.50
CA VAL A 44 14.21 33.12 -13.07
C VAL A 44 15.19 34.30 -13.03
N ASP A 45 15.01 35.30 -13.91
CA ASP A 45 15.94 36.45 -14.02
C ASP A 45 16.03 37.24 -12.72
N SER A 46 14.93 37.43 -12.01
CA SER A 46 14.92 38.14 -10.74
C SER A 46 15.81 37.45 -9.67
N PHE A 47 15.86 36.11 -9.67
CA PHE A 47 16.73 35.34 -8.78
C PHE A 47 18.21 35.60 -9.11
N LYS A 48 18.57 35.59 -10.39
CA LYS A 48 19.95 35.81 -10.84
C LYS A 48 20.51 37.18 -10.44
N ARG A 49 19.63 38.17 -10.27
CA ARG A 49 20.01 39.53 -9.88
C ARG A 49 20.27 39.69 -8.39
N LEU A 50 19.87 38.70 -7.59
CA LEU A 50 20.08 38.76 -6.15
C LEU A 50 21.55 38.53 -5.80
N PRO A 51 22.03 39.11 -4.68
CA PRO A 51 23.34 38.77 -4.15
C PRO A 51 23.42 37.25 -3.87
N LEU A 52 24.61 36.70 -3.97
CA LEU A 52 24.85 35.26 -3.79
C LEU A 52 24.34 34.75 -2.44
N ASP A 53 24.55 35.55 -1.38
CA ASP A 53 24.05 35.21 -0.04
C ASP A 53 22.53 34.99 -0.01
N MET A 54 21.81 35.88 -0.67
CA MET A 54 20.34 35.79 -0.75
C MET A 54 19.90 34.59 -1.61
N GLN A 55 20.61 34.36 -2.73
CA GLN A 55 20.35 33.17 -3.55
C GLN A 55 20.48 31.88 -2.73
N ASN A 56 21.56 31.79 -1.93
CA ASN A 56 21.80 30.62 -1.08
C ASN A 56 20.72 30.45 -0.01
N VAL A 57 20.28 31.56 0.62
CA VAL A 57 19.21 31.53 1.62
C VAL A 57 17.90 31.04 1.01
N LEU A 58 17.52 31.55 -0.15
CA LEU A 58 16.29 31.13 -0.85
C LEU A 58 16.34 29.67 -1.24
N LEU A 59 17.49 29.19 -1.69
CA LEU A 59 17.70 27.80 -2.03
C LEU A 59 17.54 26.90 -0.79
N GLN A 60 18.15 27.28 0.32
CA GLN A 60 18.05 26.56 1.58
C GLN A 60 16.61 26.52 2.09
N LEU A 61 15.89 27.64 2.03
CA LEU A 61 14.48 27.70 2.42
C LEU A 61 13.61 26.77 1.57
N ASN A 62 13.87 26.75 0.26
CA ASN A 62 13.11 25.88 -0.64
C ASN A 62 13.36 24.40 -0.36
N ILE A 63 14.60 24.02 -0.12
CA ILE A 63 14.97 22.65 0.24
C ILE A 63 14.32 22.24 1.57
N ALA A 64 14.36 23.13 2.57
CA ALA A 64 13.70 22.88 3.84
C ALA A 64 12.17 22.78 3.69
N ASP A 65 11.58 23.61 2.86
CA ASP A 65 10.14 23.56 2.56
C ASP A 65 9.77 22.20 1.94
N ASP A 66 10.55 21.71 0.98
CA ASP A 66 10.34 20.41 0.37
C ASP A 66 10.40 19.29 1.42
N TYR A 67 11.35 19.38 2.35
CA TYR A 67 11.48 18.41 3.45
C TYR A 67 10.22 18.38 4.31
N PHE A 68 9.72 19.54 4.75
CA PHE A 68 8.54 19.59 5.62
C PHE A 68 7.26 19.18 4.89
N LYS A 69 7.15 19.50 3.60
CA LYS A 69 6.02 19.02 2.77
C LYS A 69 6.05 17.52 2.60
N ALA A 70 7.23 16.95 2.35
CA ALA A 70 7.39 15.50 2.25
C ALA A 70 7.07 14.81 3.59
N LYS A 71 7.51 15.37 4.70
CA LYS A 71 7.22 14.86 6.04
C LYS A 71 5.71 14.87 6.34
N LYS A 72 5.02 15.94 5.95
CA LYS A 72 3.57 16.03 6.06
C LYS A 72 2.87 14.96 5.22
N GLN A 73 3.34 14.77 3.98
CA GLN A 73 2.80 13.76 3.08
C GLN A 73 3.00 12.35 3.64
N ILE A 74 4.14 12.07 4.26
CA ILE A 74 4.39 10.79 4.93
C ILE A 74 3.37 10.57 6.05
N SER A 75 3.11 11.58 6.87
CA SER A 75 2.12 11.47 7.94
C SER A 75 0.72 11.16 7.41
N ILE A 76 0.32 11.82 6.32
CA ILE A 76 -0.97 11.57 5.66
C ILE A 76 -1.03 10.12 5.14
N LEU A 77 0.04 9.66 4.48
CA LEU A 77 0.11 8.31 3.95
C LEU A 77 0.10 7.23 5.05
N GLU A 78 0.74 7.51 6.18
CA GLU A 78 0.70 6.63 7.35
C GLU A 78 -0.72 6.48 7.90
N ASP A 79 -1.47 7.58 7.99
CA ASP A 79 -2.87 7.56 8.41
C ASP A 79 -3.74 6.78 7.42
N GLU A 80 -3.55 7.00 6.12
CA GLU A 80 -4.25 6.26 5.07
C GLU A 80 -3.93 4.76 5.12
N LEU A 81 -2.66 4.42 5.34
CA LEU A 81 -2.23 3.03 5.48
C LEU A 81 -2.92 2.36 6.67
N GLN A 82 -2.95 3.03 7.81
CA GLN A 82 -3.62 2.52 9.01
C GLN A 82 -5.11 2.30 8.76
N ALA A 83 -5.77 3.22 8.06
CA ALA A 83 -7.17 3.08 7.69
C ALA A 83 -7.41 1.89 6.76
N LYS A 84 -6.51 1.69 5.78
CA LYS A 84 -6.60 0.56 4.85
C LYS A 84 -6.33 -0.78 5.53
N GLU A 85 -5.42 -0.82 6.48
CA GLU A 85 -5.16 -2.02 7.28
C GLU A 85 -6.40 -2.42 8.08
N LYS A 86 -7.10 -1.45 8.64
CA LYS A 86 -8.36 -1.69 9.37
C LYS A 86 -9.45 -2.21 8.44
N GLU A 87 -9.62 -1.59 7.26
CA GLU A 87 -10.57 -2.07 6.25
C GLU A 87 -10.26 -3.52 5.85
N LEU A 88 -9.00 -3.82 5.62
CA LEU A 88 -8.55 -5.15 5.25
C LEU A 88 -8.85 -6.17 6.35
N TYR A 89 -8.62 -5.80 7.59
CA TYR A 89 -8.94 -6.63 8.75
C TYR A 89 -10.44 -6.93 8.80
N ASP A 90 -11.27 -5.91 8.68
CA ASP A 90 -12.73 -6.05 8.70
C ASP A 90 -13.22 -6.93 7.55
N LEU A 91 -12.69 -6.73 6.33
CA LEU A 91 -13.04 -7.53 5.16
C LEU A 91 -12.65 -9.00 5.31
N LYS A 92 -11.52 -9.28 5.92
CA LYS A 92 -11.10 -10.66 6.22
C LYS A 92 -12.08 -11.35 7.16
N HIS A 93 -12.54 -10.63 8.18
CA HIS A 93 -13.55 -11.16 9.11
C HIS A 93 -14.89 -11.40 8.42
N GLU A 94 -15.32 -10.47 7.57
CA GLU A 94 -16.55 -10.63 6.78
C GLU A 94 -16.43 -11.82 5.83
N LEU A 95 -15.28 -12.00 5.21
CA LEU A 95 -15.03 -13.12 4.31
C LEU A 95 -15.12 -14.46 5.05
N ILE A 96 -14.51 -14.57 6.22
CA ILE A 96 -14.57 -15.76 7.05
C ILE A 96 -16.02 -16.06 7.45
N ALA A 97 -16.75 -15.05 7.88
CA ALA A 97 -18.17 -15.21 8.26
C ALA A 97 -19.03 -15.66 7.07
N ALA A 98 -18.79 -15.10 5.88
CA ALA A 98 -19.48 -15.49 4.66
C ALA A 98 -19.16 -16.93 4.25
N GLN A 99 -17.90 -17.34 4.38
CA GLN A 99 -17.47 -18.71 4.09
C GLN A 99 -18.15 -19.72 5.04
N ILE A 100 -18.19 -19.43 6.33
CA ILE A 100 -18.87 -20.27 7.32
C ILE A 100 -20.36 -20.40 7.01
N LYS A 101 -21.01 -19.29 6.68
CA LYS A 101 -22.42 -19.28 6.30
C LYS A 101 -22.68 -20.09 5.04
N MET A 102 -21.78 -19.98 4.04
CA MET A 102 -21.89 -20.75 2.81
C MET A 102 -21.72 -22.26 3.06
N GLU A 103 -20.76 -22.65 3.89
CA GLU A 103 -20.55 -24.04 4.27
C GLU A 103 -21.77 -24.62 5.01
N ASN A 104 -22.34 -23.85 5.94
CA ASN A 104 -23.55 -24.25 6.67
C ASN A 104 -24.75 -24.38 5.75
N THR A 105 -24.91 -23.45 4.81
CA THR A 105 -26.00 -23.49 3.82
C THR A 105 -25.86 -24.71 2.91
N GLU A 106 -24.66 -25.00 2.45
CA GLU A 106 -24.38 -26.18 1.62
C GLU A 106 -24.68 -27.47 2.37
N LYS A 107 -24.25 -27.57 3.63
CA LYS A 107 -24.52 -28.71 4.49
C LYS A 107 -26.01 -28.91 4.71
N ASN A 108 -26.76 -27.84 4.98
CA ASN A 108 -28.22 -27.86 5.13
C ASN A 108 -28.90 -28.30 3.84
N SER A 109 -28.41 -27.81 2.69
CA SER A 109 -28.91 -28.22 1.38
C SER A 109 -28.76 -29.71 1.12
N LYS A 110 -27.59 -30.28 1.45
CA LYS A 110 -27.33 -31.72 1.33
C LYS A 110 -28.22 -32.53 2.26
N ASN A 111 -28.43 -32.07 3.51
CA ASN A 111 -29.30 -32.72 4.44
C ASN A 111 -30.76 -32.74 3.99
N LEU A 112 -31.24 -31.62 3.43
CA LEU A 112 -32.57 -31.52 2.88
C LEU A 112 -32.77 -32.42 1.67
N GLN A 113 -31.76 -32.49 0.79
CA GLN A 113 -31.79 -33.38 -0.37
C GLN A 113 -31.92 -34.84 0.07
N LYS A 114 -31.12 -35.21 1.09
CA LYS A 114 -31.19 -36.55 1.66
C LYS A 114 -32.60 -36.89 2.22
N LYS A 115 -33.21 -35.95 2.95
CA LYS A 115 -34.54 -36.13 3.48
C LYS A 115 -35.56 -36.27 2.36
N LEU A 116 -35.41 -35.48 1.28
CA LEU A 116 -36.31 -35.59 0.10
C LEU A 116 -36.16 -36.97 -0.54
N ASP A 117 -34.98 -37.47 -0.71
CA ASP A 117 -34.72 -38.80 -1.28
C ASP A 117 -35.29 -39.91 -0.40
N ASP A 118 -35.10 -39.83 0.91
CA ASP A 118 -35.66 -40.78 1.87
C ASP A 118 -37.19 -40.73 1.86
N ASN A 119 -37.80 -39.55 1.83
CA ASN A 119 -39.23 -39.39 1.76
C ASN A 119 -39.81 -39.94 0.46
N ALA A 120 -39.13 -39.70 -0.68
CA ALA A 120 -39.53 -40.28 -1.97
C ALA A 120 -39.54 -41.82 -1.94
N LYS A 121 -38.54 -42.43 -1.35
CA LYS A 121 -38.46 -43.89 -1.16
C LYS A 121 -39.61 -44.38 -0.28
N THR A 122 -39.91 -43.69 0.80
CA THR A 122 -40.97 -44.03 1.73
C THR A 122 -42.32 -43.96 1.02
N ILE A 123 -42.56 -42.93 0.21
CA ILE A 123 -43.79 -42.76 -0.57
C ILE A 123 -43.99 -43.91 -1.54
N ILE A 124 -42.94 -44.28 -2.28
CA ILE A 124 -42.98 -45.40 -3.22
C ILE A 124 -43.31 -46.70 -2.49
N LYS A 125 -42.69 -46.96 -1.32
CA LYS A 125 -42.96 -48.12 -0.49
C LYS A 125 -44.40 -48.18 -0.02
N LEU A 126 -44.92 -47.06 0.49
CA LEU A 126 -46.31 -46.96 0.97
C LEU A 126 -47.33 -47.14 -0.17
N GLU A 127 -47.06 -46.59 -1.31
CA GLU A 127 -47.92 -46.74 -2.51
C GLU A 127 -47.95 -48.22 -2.96
N THR A 128 -46.83 -48.89 -2.93
CA THR A 128 -46.71 -50.32 -3.25
C THR A 128 -47.48 -51.16 -2.25
N GLU A 129 -47.37 -50.89 -0.97
CA GLU A 129 -48.10 -51.61 0.09
C GLU A 129 -49.63 -51.37 -0.04
N LEU A 130 -50.02 -50.14 -0.33
CA LEU A 130 -51.43 -49.77 -0.52
C LEU A 130 -52.04 -50.52 -1.72
N SER A 131 -51.30 -50.55 -2.83
CA SER A 131 -51.68 -51.25 -4.05
C SER A 131 -51.82 -52.75 -3.82
N SER A 132 -50.90 -53.35 -3.07
CA SER A 132 -50.93 -54.78 -2.67
C SER A 132 -52.17 -55.05 -1.81
N THR A 133 -52.51 -54.18 -0.86
CA THR A 133 -53.65 -54.33 0.01
C THR A 133 -54.96 -54.23 -0.77
N LYS A 134 -55.07 -53.44 -1.81
CA LYS A 134 -56.26 -53.31 -2.64
C LYS A 134 -56.49 -54.50 -3.55
N GLU A 135 -55.43 -55.22 -3.91
CA GLU A 135 -55.53 -56.43 -4.75
C GLU A 135 -55.92 -57.68 -4.01
N SER A 136 -55.85 -57.69 -2.68
CA SER A 136 -56.21 -58.84 -1.87
C SER A 136 -57.72 -58.92 -1.51
#